data_e3265752a55b7ce9ee7b256092a7c8d1
#
_entry.id   e3265752a55b7ce9ee7b256092a7c8d1
#
_cell.length_a   1.000
_cell.length_b   1.000
_cell.length_c   1.000
_cell.angle_alpha   90.00
_cell.angle_beta   90.00
_cell.angle_gamma   90.00
#
_symmetry.space_group_name_H-M   'P 1'
#
loop_
_entity.id
_entity.type
_entity.pdbx_description
1 polymer ?
#
loop_
_entity_poly.entity_id
_entity_poly.type
_entity_poly.pdbx_seq_one_letter_code
_entity_poly.pdbx_strand_id
1 'polypeptide(L)'
;KGDCYVKITVDGAGKEGPVVLDLFGKAIADRIPGPARMPELVRRLPEAGRKAHTEKYIAQNFLGYQYLRGAYLAEYELKGQNLQGFILDCGDTKSAQAVVSRFAFAGNAPAGALAAGGKAFRDRYNGDIQLGWQGRFVWGCTGGDATQRQVLAAAIAKSLKGGKLIQ
;
A
#
# COMPACT_ATOMS: atom_id res chain seq x y z
N LYS A 1 -11.77 -8.38 9.01
CA LYS A 1 -13.16 -8.26 9.46
C LYS A 1 -13.20 -7.25 10.59
N GLY A 2 -14.18 -6.33 10.60
CA GLY A 2 -14.15 -5.19 11.54
C GLY A 2 -12.86 -4.38 11.33
N ASP A 3 -12.22 -4.01 12.44
CA ASP A 3 -10.96 -3.25 12.45
C ASP A 3 -9.72 -4.15 12.52
N CYS A 4 -9.91 -5.48 12.37
CA CYS A 4 -8.84 -6.45 12.45
C CYS A 4 -8.35 -6.85 11.05
N TYR A 5 -7.04 -6.82 10.87
CA TYR A 5 -6.34 -7.49 9.77
C TYR A 5 -5.78 -8.81 10.28
N VAL A 6 -6.13 -9.91 9.60
CA VAL A 6 -5.63 -11.25 9.93
C VAL A 6 -4.96 -11.83 8.69
N LYS A 7 -3.73 -12.29 8.85
CA LYS A 7 -3.01 -13.04 7.83
C LYS A 7 -2.76 -14.45 8.36
N ILE A 8 -3.16 -15.44 7.60
CA ILE A 8 -2.90 -16.85 7.90
C ILE A 8 -1.96 -17.37 6.82
N THR A 9 -0.91 -18.07 7.22
CA THR A 9 0.03 -18.71 6.32
C THR A 9 0.16 -20.16 6.72
N VAL A 10 0.18 -21.07 5.74
CA VAL A 10 0.40 -22.50 5.93
C VAL A 10 1.64 -22.88 5.16
N ASP A 11 2.62 -23.46 5.83
CA ASP A 11 3.85 -23.95 5.25
C ASP A 11 3.81 -25.50 5.18
N GLY A 12 4.22 -26.07 4.05
CA GLY A 12 4.38 -27.52 3.88
C GLY A 12 3.09 -28.36 3.84
N ALA A 13 1.90 -27.74 3.79
CA ALA A 13 0.63 -28.46 3.89
C ALA A 13 0.17 -29.19 2.60
N GLY A 14 0.95 -29.18 1.54
CA GLY A 14 0.61 -29.87 0.29
C GLY A 14 -0.78 -29.54 -0.25
N LYS A 15 -1.54 -30.57 -0.68
CA LYS A 15 -2.89 -30.39 -1.23
C LYS A 15 -3.95 -29.99 -0.18
N GLU A 16 -3.69 -30.18 1.10
CA GLU A 16 -4.61 -29.88 2.19
C GLU A 16 -4.55 -28.42 2.62
N GLY A 17 -3.51 -27.68 2.23
CA GLY A 17 -3.27 -26.29 2.60
C GLY A 17 -4.48 -25.36 2.43
N PRO A 18 -5.15 -25.34 1.26
CA PRO A 18 -6.33 -24.50 1.04
C PRO A 18 -7.50 -24.82 1.99
N VAL A 19 -7.74 -26.09 2.29
CA VAL A 19 -8.82 -26.53 3.20
C VAL A 19 -8.53 -26.07 4.62
N VAL A 20 -7.29 -26.23 5.07
CA VAL A 20 -6.84 -25.80 6.40
C VAL A 20 -6.94 -24.28 6.53
N LEU A 21 -6.50 -23.53 5.51
CA LEU A 21 -6.60 -22.06 5.51
C LEU A 21 -8.06 -21.59 5.60
N ASP A 22 -8.97 -22.22 4.85
CA ASP A 22 -10.40 -21.86 4.87
C ASP A 22 -11.02 -22.14 6.24
N LEU A 23 -10.74 -23.31 6.82
CA LEU A 23 -11.23 -23.71 8.14
C LEU A 23 -10.78 -22.71 9.24
N PHE A 24 -9.49 -22.42 9.31
CA PHE A 24 -8.95 -21.47 10.29
C PHE A 24 -9.42 -20.06 10.01
N GLY A 25 -9.48 -19.65 8.74
CA GLY A 25 -9.98 -18.34 8.32
C GLY A 25 -11.42 -18.10 8.78
N LYS A 26 -12.29 -19.06 8.59
CA LYS A 26 -13.69 -19.02 9.07
C LYS A 26 -13.75 -18.97 10.59
N ALA A 27 -13.07 -19.88 11.28
CA ALA A 27 -13.09 -19.96 12.73
C ALA A 27 -12.61 -18.66 13.41
N ILE A 28 -11.60 -17.99 12.84
CA ILE A 28 -11.11 -16.68 13.32
C ILE A 28 -12.12 -15.58 12.97
N ALA A 29 -12.60 -15.56 11.73
CA ALA A 29 -13.55 -14.56 11.27
C ALA A 29 -14.83 -14.55 12.11
N ASP A 30 -15.33 -15.70 12.56
CA ASP A 30 -16.54 -15.82 13.37
C ASP A 30 -16.36 -15.20 14.77
N ARG A 31 -15.12 -15.17 15.28
CA ARG A 31 -14.78 -14.56 16.58
C ARG A 31 -14.51 -13.05 16.52
N ILE A 32 -14.31 -12.50 15.34
CA ILE A 32 -14.04 -11.06 15.18
C ILE A 32 -15.37 -10.33 14.90
N PRO A 33 -15.77 -9.38 15.74
CA PRO A 33 -16.99 -8.59 15.51
C PRO A 33 -16.83 -7.66 14.29
N GLY A 34 -17.97 -7.20 13.77
CA GLY A 34 -18.01 -6.24 12.68
C GLY A 34 -18.16 -6.85 11.28
N PRO A 35 -18.33 -6.02 10.25
CA PRO A 35 -18.63 -6.46 8.90
C PRO A 35 -17.42 -7.13 8.23
N ALA A 36 -17.69 -8.17 7.44
CA ALA A 36 -16.69 -8.82 6.58
C ALA A 36 -16.48 -8.00 5.31
N ARG A 37 -15.70 -6.92 5.39
CA ARG A 37 -15.35 -6.09 4.24
C ARG A 37 -13.86 -5.76 4.25
N MET A 38 -13.28 -5.60 3.06
CA MET A 38 -11.93 -5.08 2.91
C MET A 38 -11.84 -3.64 3.45
N PRO A 39 -10.73 -3.27 4.11
CA PRO A 39 -10.48 -1.88 4.49
C PRO A 39 -10.63 -0.94 3.30
N GLU A 40 -11.14 0.27 3.55
CA GLU A 40 -11.40 1.22 2.46
C GLU A 40 -10.14 1.53 1.65
N LEU A 41 -8.99 1.69 2.28
CA LEU A 41 -7.73 1.97 1.57
C LEU A 41 -7.26 0.82 0.69
N VAL A 42 -7.57 -0.44 1.05
CA VAL A 42 -7.33 -1.58 0.16
C VAL A 42 -8.20 -1.49 -1.09
N ARG A 43 -9.46 -1.09 -0.94
CA ARG A 43 -10.37 -0.88 -2.07
C ARG A 43 -10.01 0.31 -2.96
N ARG A 44 -9.20 1.25 -2.43
CA ARG A 44 -8.64 2.38 -3.18
C ARG A 44 -7.42 2.01 -4.02
N LEU A 45 -6.81 0.87 -3.76
CA LEU A 45 -5.74 0.36 -4.62
C LEU A 45 -6.35 -0.06 -5.97
N PRO A 46 -5.80 0.39 -7.11
CA PRO A 46 -6.32 0.08 -8.43
C PRO A 46 -6.48 -1.43 -8.66
N GLU A 47 -7.51 -1.83 -9.40
CA GLU A 47 -7.73 -3.25 -9.72
C GLU A 47 -6.92 -3.71 -10.92
N ALA A 48 -6.68 -2.81 -11.89
CA ALA A 48 -5.98 -3.13 -13.13
C ALA A 48 -4.55 -3.61 -12.84
N GLY A 49 -4.25 -4.84 -13.22
CA GLY A 49 -2.95 -5.48 -13.03
C GLY A 49 -2.65 -5.93 -11.59
N ARG A 50 -3.59 -5.76 -10.65
CA ARG A 50 -3.41 -6.23 -9.27
C ARG A 50 -3.45 -7.76 -9.22
N LYS A 51 -2.47 -8.34 -8.56
CA LYS A 51 -2.44 -9.78 -8.31
C LYS A 51 -3.42 -10.13 -7.20
N ALA A 52 -4.22 -11.16 -7.42
CA ALA A 52 -5.20 -11.62 -6.44
C ALA A 52 -4.53 -12.07 -5.13
N HIS A 53 -5.16 -11.73 -4.01
CA HIS A 53 -4.73 -12.14 -2.65
C HIS A 53 -3.33 -11.67 -2.23
N THR A 54 -2.87 -10.56 -2.82
CA THR A 54 -1.57 -9.95 -2.46
C THR A 54 -1.71 -8.74 -1.55
N GLU A 55 -2.93 -8.36 -1.22
CA GLU A 55 -3.21 -7.24 -0.33
C GLU A 55 -2.62 -7.49 1.06
N LYS A 56 -1.91 -6.48 1.59
CA LYS A 56 -1.24 -6.56 2.89
C LYS A 56 -1.42 -5.25 3.64
N TYR A 57 -1.40 -5.36 4.96
CA TYR A 57 -1.27 -4.23 5.87
C TYR A 57 0.03 -4.34 6.64
N ILE A 58 0.84 -3.30 6.62
CA ILE A 58 2.11 -3.21 7.37
C ILE A 58 1.93 -2.12 8.44
N ALA A 59 1.82 -2.55 9.69
CA ALA A 59 1.57 -1.64 10.79
C ALA A 59 2.74 -0.69 11.08
N GLN A 60 3.98 -1.16 10.94
CA GLN A 60 5.19 -0.42 11.29
C GLN A 60 6.36 -0.79 10.37
N ASN A 61 7.35 0.10 10.29
CA ASN A 61 8.61 -0.11 9.57
C ASN A 61 8.42 -0.41 8.06
N PHE A 62 7.42 0.20 7.44
CA PHE A 62 7.23 0.03 6.00
C PHE A 62 8.46 0.55 5.23
N LEU A 63 8.90 -0.16 4.20
CA LEU A 63 10.15 0.09 3.46
C LEU A 63 11.41 0.21 4.33
N GLY A 64 11.39 -0.35 5.55
CA GLY A 64 12.49 -0.27 6.51
C GLY A 64 12.56 1.02 7.33
N TYR A 65 11.59 1.91 7.19
CA TYR A 65 11.57 3.20 7.88
C TYR A 65 10.55 3.21 9.04
N GLN A 66 11.03 3.46 10.26
CA GLN A 66 10.20 3.48 11.49
C GLN A 66 9.05 4.50 11.44
N TYR A 67 9.21 5.58 10.69
CA TYR A 67 8.19 6.62 10.55
C TYR A 67 7.13 6.29 9.50
N LEU A 68 7.31 5.27 8.65
CA LEU A 68 6.32 4.79 7.73
C LEU A 68 5.46 3.73 8.41
N ARG A 69 4.27 4.12 8.81
CA ARG A 69 3.32 3.29 9.56
C ARG A 69 1.98 3.21 8.85
N GLY A 70 1.29 2.09 9.04
CA GLY A 70 -0.08 1.94 8.55
C GLY A 70 -0.17 1.85 7.02
N ALA A 71 0.76 1.16 6.37
CA ALA A 71 0.77 1.01 4.92
C ALA A 71 -0.17 -0.11 4.47
N TYR A 72 -1.08 0.22 3.56
CA TYR A 72 -1.88 -0.72 2.79
C TYR A 72 -1.23 -0.88 1.42
N LEU A 73 -0.99 -2.10 0.99
CA LEU A 73 -0.27 -2.37 -0.25
C LEU A 73 -0.84 -3.58 -0.99
N ALA A 74 -0.55 -3.66 -2.28
CA ALA A 74 -0.81 -4.83 -3.12
C ALA A 74 0.29 -4.97 -4.19
N GLU A 75 0.44 -6.18 -4.71
CA GLU A 75 1.34 -6.48 -5.81
C GLU A 75 0.62 -6.36 -7.14
N TYR A 76 1.36 -5.90 -8.15
CA TYR A 76 0.86 -5.66 -9.50
C TYR A 76 1.76 -6.33 -10.52
N GLU A 77 1.16 -6.71 -11.64
CA GLU A 77 1.90 -7.08 -12.84
C GLU A 77 1.42 -6.20 -14.00
N LEU A 78 2.31 -5.35 -14.50
CA LEU A 78 2.03 -4.47 -15.62
C LEU A 78 3.06 -4.73 -16.73
N LYS A 79 2.57 -5.17 -17.90
CA LYS A 79 3.42 -5.51 -19.06
C LYS A 79 4.57 -6.46 -18.69
N GLY A 80 4.28 -7.50 -17.90
CA GLY A 80 5.25 -8.51 -17.48
C GLY A 80 6.22 -8.05 -16.38
N GLN A 81 6.04 -6.87 -15.81
CA GLN A 81 6.87 -6.35 -14.73
C GLN A 81 6.13 -6.35 -13.40
N ASN A 82 6.82 -6.75 -12.35
CA ASN A 82 6.28 -6.76 -10.99
C ASN A 82 6.48 -5.41 -10.32
N LEU A 83 5.39 -4.88 -9.75
CA LEU A 83 5.38 -3.65 -8.97
C LEU A 83 4.67 -3.89 -7.64
N GLN A 84 4.92 -3.03 -6.67
CA GLN A 84 4.16 -2.95 -5.43
C GLN A 84 3.59 -1.53 -5.29
N GLY A 85 2.27 -1.42 -5.24
CA GLY A 85 1.58 -0.16 -4.98
C GLY A 85 1.17 -0.05 -3.53
N PHE A 86 1.21 1.16 -2.94
CA PHE A 86 0.88 1.37 -1.53
C PHE A 86 0.20 2.71 -1.26
N ILE A 87 -0.55 2.74 -0.14
CA ILE A 87 -1.20 3.93 0.42
C ILE A 87 -0.98 3.91 1.93
N LEU A 88 -0.58 5.06 2.50
CA LEU A 88 -0.52 5.32 3.94
C LEU A 88 -1.53 6.39 4.29
N ASP A 89 -2.26 6.21 5.38
CA ASP A 89 -3.09 7.25 5.98
C ASP A 89 -2.31 7.93 7.11
N CYS A 90 -1.95 9.18 6.92
CA CYS A 90 -1.20 9.97 7.88
C CYS A 90 -2.10 10.78 8.84
N GLY A 91 -3.43 10.62 8.74
CA GLY A 91 -4.40 11.32 9.57
C GLY A 91 -4.73 12.72 9.08
N ASP A 92 -3.76 13.53 8.72
CA ASP A 92 -3.92 14.91 8.22
C ASP A 92 -2.89 15.27 7.15
N THR A 93 -3.13 16.40 6.46
CA THR A 93 -2.28 16.88 5.37
C THR A 93 -0.87 17.26 5.83
N LYS A 94 -0.74 17.85 7.02
CA LYS A 94 0.56 18.27 7.56
C LYS A 94 1.45 17.07 7.87
N SER A 95 0.86 16.01 8.43
CA SER A 95 1.52 14.73 8.69
C SER A 95 1.95 14.05 7.41
N ALA A 96 1.09 14.04 6.36
CA ALA A 96 1.44 13.48 5.06
C ALA A 96 2.62 14.22 4.41
N GLN A 97 2.62 15.55 4.46
CA GLN A 97 3.73 16.39 3.98
C GLN A 97 5.03 16.11 4.74
N ALA A 98 4.96 15.98 6.08
CA ALA A 98 6.12 15.69 6.90
C ALA A 98 6.72 14.32 6.57
N VAL A 99 5.90 13.30 6.34
CA VAL A 99 6.34 11.96 5.91
C VAL A 99 7.08 12.05 4.58
N VAL A 100 6.51 12.69 3.57
CA VAL A 100 7.13 12.81 2.24
C VAL A 100 8.41 13.64 2.30
N SER A 101 8.44 14.74 3.08
CA SER A 101 9.64 15.57 3.28
C SER A 101 10.77 14.76 3.89
N ARG A 102 10.46 13.96 4.91
CA ARG A 102 11.44 13.10 5.57
C ARG A 102 11.99 12.02 4.66
N PHE A 103 11.12 11.45 3.83
CA PHE A 103 11.51 10.46 2.84
C PHE A 103 12.42 11.07 1.74
N ALA A 104 12.04 12.23 1.22
CA ALA A 104 12.81 12.98 0.23
C ALA A 104 14.20 13.37 0.76
N PHE A 105 14.29 13.81 2.03
CA PHE A 105 15.56 14.11 2.67
C PHE A 105 16.45 12.87 2.82
N ALA A 106 15.90 11.73 3.21
CA ALA A 106 16.64 10.48 3.32
C ALA A 106 17.17 9.97 1.96
N GLY A 107 16.46 10.28 0.88
CA GLY A 107 16.82 9.93 -0.51
C GLY A 107 17.62 11.00 -1.26
N ASN A 108 18.12 12.05 -0.57
CA ASN A 108 18.82 13.18 -1.20
C ASN A 108 18.01 13.88 -2.33
N ALA A 109 16.69 13.88 -2.22
CA ALA A 109 15.86 14.60 -3.19
C ALA A 109 15.95 16.11 -2.98
N PRO A 110 15.95 16.94 -4.05
CA PRO A 110 16.03 18.38 -3.92
C PRO A 110 14.83 18.93 -3.14
N ALA A 111 15.08 19.89 -2.26
CA ALA A 111 14.04 20.68 -1.60
C ALA A 111 13.11 21.29 -2.68
N GLY A 112 11.82 21.14 -2.56
CA GLY A 112 10.84 21.51 -3.61
C GLY A 112 10.33 20.33 -4.46
N ALA A 113 10.87 19.13 -4.27
CA ALA A 113 10.33 17.90 -4.87
C ALA A 113 8.93 17.52 -4.35
N LEU A 114 8.38 18.30 -3.43
CA LEU A 114 7.26 17.94 -2.56
C LEU A 114 5.91 18.55 -2.96
N ALA A 115 5.78 19.08 -4.16
CA ALA A 115 4.47 19.48 -4.66
C ALA A 115 3.50 18.30 -4.63
N ALA A 116 2.23 18.58 -4.39
CA ALA A 116 1.16 17.58 -4.55
C ALA A 116 1.29 16.93 -5.94
N GLY A 117 1.40 15.62 -5.96
CA GLY A 117 1.71 14.86 -7.17
C GLY A 117 2.91 13.94 -6.94
N GLY A 118 3.03 12.90 -7.75
CA GLY A 118 4.08 11.91 -7.55
C GLY A 118 5.39 12.29 -8.21
N LYS A 119 6.49 12.05 -7.51
CA LYS A 119 7.87 12.15 -8.04
C LYS A 119 8.64 10.86 -7.84
N ALA A 120 9.61 10.63 -8.72
CA ALA A 120 10.53 9.53 -8.59
C ALA A 120 11.65 9.88 -7.61
N PHE A 121 11.96 8.95 -6.73
CA PHE A 121 13.08 9.01 -5.79
C PHE A 121 13.93 7.76 -5.94
N ARG A 122 15.23 7.89 -5.73
CA ARG A 122 16.10 6.76 -5.55
C ARG A 122 16.31 6.51 -4.07
N ASP A 123 15.71 5.44 -3.58
CA ASP A 123 15.90 4.99 -2.21
C ASP A 123 17.13 4.07 -2.11
N ARG A 124 17.90 4.21 -1.03
CA ARG A 124 19.13 3.45 -0.83
C ARG A 124 18.89 1.94 -0.75
N TYR A 125 17.76 1.53 -0.16
CA TYR A 125 17.46 0.13 0.14
C TYR A 125 16.41 -0.47 -0.78
N ASN A 126 15.49 0.36 -1.28
CA ASN A 126 14.32 -0.08 -2.03
C ASN A 126 14.40 0.24 -3.54
N GLY A 127 15.51 0.85 -3.98
CA GLY A 127 15.68 1.24 -5.39
C GLY A 127 14.79 2.45 -5.77
N ASP A 128 14.29 2.46 -6.99
CA ASP A 128 13.48 3.57 -7.48
C ASP A 128 12.04 3.47 -6.97
N ILE A 129 11.57 4.54 -6.37
CA ILE A 129 10.22 4.67 -5.81
C ILE A 129 9.54 5.87 -6.45
N GLN A 130 8.32 5.68 -6.95
CA GLN A 130 7.41 6.77 -7.27
C GLN A 130 6.60 7.08 -6.02
N LEU A 131 6.71 8.29 -5.49
CA LEU A 131 6.05 8.71 -4.24
C LEU A 131 5.32 10.03 -4.45
N GLY A 132 4.15 10.15 -3.84
CA GLY A 132 3.37 11.40 -3.80
C GLY A 132 2.51 11.49 -2.56
N TRP A 133 1.85 12.64 -2.40
CA TRP A 133 0.88 12.85 -1.34
C TRP A 133 -0.33 13.63 -1.85
N GLN A 134 -1.46 13.43 -1.19
CA GLN A 134 -2.70 14.13 -1.49
C GLN A 134 -3.60 14.13 -0.25
N GLY A 135 -3.95 15.32 0.23
CA GLY A 135 -4.66 15.43 1.49
C GLY A 135 -3.88 14.74 2.62
N ARG A 136 -4.53 13.84 3.34
CA ARG A 136 -3.93 13.06 4.43
C ARG A 136 -3.17 11.81 3.99
N PHE A 137 -3.18 11.48 2.70
CA PHE A 137 -2.61 10.25 2.17
C PHE A 137 -1.23 10.47 1.57
N VAL A 138 -0.31 9.56 1.90
CA VAL A 138 0.92 9.31 1.15
C VAL A 138 0.72 8.06 0.34
N TRP A 139 1.11 8.07 -0.91
CA TRP A 139 0.95 6.95 -1.82
C TRP A 139 2.16 6.79 -2.73
N GLY A 140 2.35 5.61 -3.27
CA GLY A 140 3.44 5.37 -4.20
C GLY A 140 3.51 3.95 -4.72
N CYS A 141 4.60 3.69 -5.45
CA CYS A 141 4.93 2.35 -5.90
C CYS A 141 6.43 2.13 -6.09
N THR A 142 6.83 0.88 -6.01
CA THR A 142 8.19 0.39 -6.22
C THR A 142 8.20 -0.70 -7.29
N GLY A 143 9.37 -1.09 -7.78
CA GLY A 143 9.52 -2.12 -8.80
C GLY A 143 9.26 -1.59 -10.22
N GLY A 144 9.29 -2.48 -11.20
CA GLY A 144 9.09 -2.15 -12.60
C GLY A 144 10.03 -1.07 -13.15
N ASP A 145 9.77 -0.62 -14.36
CA ASP A 145 10.45 0.54 -14.93
C ASP A 145 9.75 1.88 -14.58
N ALA A 146 10.37 2.99 -14.96
CA ALA A 146 9.84 4.33 -14.67
C ALA A 146 8.44 4.56 -15.26
N THR A 147 8.17 4.03 -16.46
CA THR A 147 6.88 4.18 -17.15
C THR A 147 5.78 3.42 -16.40
N GLN A 148 6.05 2.18 -15.99
CA GLN A 148 5.10 1.36 -15.25
C GLN A 148 4.81 1.96 -13.86
N ARG A 149 5.85 2.47 -13.17
CA ARG A 149 5.66 3.19 -11.90
C ARG A 149 4.80 4.43 -12.06
N GLN A 150 4.99 5.23 -13.12
CA GLN A 150 4.16 6.41 -13.38
C GLN A 150 2.70 6.04 -13.64
N VAL A 151 2.45 4.98 -14.43
CA VAL A 151 1.09 4.49 -14.70
C VAL A 151 0.38 4.06 -13.42
N LEU A 152 1.02 3.21 -12.61
CA LEU A 152 0.45 2.74 -11.35
C LEU A 152 0.23 3.89 -10.37
N ALA A 153 1.21 4.75 -10.20
CA ALA A 153 1.15 5.91 -9.33
C ALA A 153 0.02 6.88 -9.70
N ALA A 154 -0.16 7.15 -10.99
CA ALA A 154 -1.27 7.98 -11.48
C ALA A 154 -2.64 7.34 -11.21
N ALA A 155 -2.75 6.01 -11.35
CA ALA A 155 -3.97 5.28 -11.04
C ALA A 155 -4.30 5.34 -9.53
N ILE A 156 -3.31 5.16 -8.64
CA ILE A 156 -3.48 5.30 -7.20
C ILE A 156 -3.90 6.73 -6.85
N ALA A 157 -3.22 7.74 -7.36
CA ALA A 157 -3.56 9.16 -7.12
C ALA A 157 -4.99 9.49 -7.56
N LYS A 158 -5.44 8.96 -8.70
CA LYS A 158 -6.79 9.15 -9.21
C LYS A 158 -7.83 8.52 -8.28
N SER A 159 -7.58 7.32 -7.77
CA SER A 159 -8.52 6.63 -6.86
C SER A 159 -8.71 7.36 -5.53
N LEU A 160 -7.68 8.08 -5.07
CA LEU A 160 -7.72 8.87 -3.84
C LEU A 160 -8.51 10.19 -4.00
N LYS A 161 -8.65 10.71 -5.24
CA LYS A 161 -9.45 11.93 -5.53
C LYS A 161 -10.95 11.69 -5.49
N GLY A 162 -11.41 10.50 -5.82
CA GLY A 162 -12.81 10.19 -6.14
C GLY A 162 -13.72 9.83 -4.96
N GLY A 163 -13.29 9.91 -3.69
CA GLY A 163 -14.10 9.44 -2.57
C GLY A 163 -14.18 10.42 -1.41
N LYS A 164 -15.40 10.85 -1.08
CA LYS A 164 -15.70 11.26 0.29
C LYS A 164 -15.41 10.05 1.19
N LEU A 165 -14.50 10.19 2.15
CA LEU A 165 -14.38 9.24 3.26
C LEU A 165 -15.73 9.27 3.98
N ILE A 166 -16.45 8.17 3.94
CA ILE A 166 -17.59 7.97 4.84
C ILE A 166 -16.95 7.74 6.21
N GLN A 167 -17.17 8.72 7.09
CA GLN A 167 -16.80 8.64 8.51
C GLN A 167 -17.57 7.51 9.18
#